data_cd452399685d1604b505ac3b939945c8
#
_entry.id   cd452399685d1604b505ac3b939945c8
#
_cell.length_a   1.000
_cell.length_b   1.000
_cell.length_c   1.000
_cell.angle_alpha   90.00
_cell.angle_beta   90.00
_cell.angle_gamma   90.00
#
_symmetry.space_group_name_H-M   'P 1'
#
loop_
_entity.id
_entity.type
_entity.pdbx_description
1 polymer ?
#
loop_
_entity_poly.entity_id
_entity_poly.type
_entity_poly.pdbx_seq_one_letter_code
_entity_poly.pdbx_strand_id
1 'polypeptide(L)'
;MRAEKENSPLRLAIAGLGTVGAGVVKMVQKHSDVLAARAGRPIVITAISARSRSKKRGVDLSGYAWEDDPVALARRPDVDVVIEVMGGEDGPAKACVETALKFGKHVVTANKALLAKHGN
;
A
#
# COMPACT_ATOMS: atom_id res chain seq x y z
N MET A 1 -10.49 -23.15 -8.47
CA MET A 1 -9.20 -22.45 -8.52
C MET A 1 -9.35 -21.02 -8.97
N ARG A 2 -9.75 -20.83 -10.21
CA ARG A 2 -9.93 -19.47 -10.72
C ARG A 2 -10.99 -18.68 -9.93
N ALA A 3 -12.11 -19.33 -9.62
CA ALA A 3 -13.17 -18.69 -8.85
C ALA A 3 -12.71 -18.30 -7.45
N GLU A 4 -11.91 -19.14 -6.79
CA GLU A 4 -11.35 -18.83 -5.49
C GLU A 4 -10.43 -17.61 -5.56
N LYS A 5 -9.57 -17.57 -6.59
CA LYS A 5 -8.64 -16.47 -6.78
C LYS A 5 -9.38 -15.17 -7.07
N GLU A 6 -10.44 -15.23 -7.87
CA GLU A 6 -11.24 -14.05 -8.19
C GLU A 6 -11.98 -13.51 -6.98
N ASN A 7 -12.40 -14.41 -6.05
CA ASN A 7 -13.14 -14.02 -4.86
C ASN A 7 -12.26 -13.64 -3.67
N SER A 8 -10.97 -13.95 -3.74
CA SER A 8 -10.07 -13.60 -2.64
C SER A 8 -9.79 -12.11 -2.63
N PRO A 9 -9.65 -11.50 -1.44
CA PRO A 9 -9.38 -10.07 -1.36
C PRO A 9 -8.06 -9.68 -2.02
N LEU A 10 -8.06 -8.53 -2.65
CA LEU A 10 -6.82 -7.89 -3.10
C LEU A 10 -6.24 -7.15 -1.90
N ARG A 11 -5.08 -7.55 -1.45
CA ARG A 11 -4.50 -7.08 -0.19
C ARG A 11 -3.47 -6.00 -0.43
N LEU A 12 -3.72 -4.83 0.16
CA LEU A 12 -2.91 -3.64 -0.03
C LEU A 12 -2.03 -3.37 1.18
N ALA A 13 -0.82 -2.90 0.93
CA ALA A 13 0.03 -2.30 1.96
C ALA A 13 0.28 -0.85 1.58
N ILE A 14 0.24 0.04 2.55
CA ILE A 14 0.46 1.47 2.31
C ILE A 14 1.71 1.93 3.03
N ALA A 15 2.69 2.38 2.26
CA ALA A 15 3.94 2.91 2.77
C ALA A 15 3.88 4.43 2.75
N GLY A 16 3.77 5.03 3.93
CA GLY A 16 3.62 6.47 4.09
C GLY A 16 2.19 6.86 4.43
N LEU A 17 2.01 7.52 5.56
CA LEU A 17 0.69 7.94 6.03
C LEU A 17 0.60 9.46 6.21
N GLY A 18 1.20 10.19 5.29
CA GLY A 18 0.99 11.62 5.19
C GLY A 18 -0.41 11.89 4.61
N THR A 19 -0.61 13.08 4.05
CA THR A 19 -1.91 13.47 3.52
C THR A 19 -2.41 12.49 2.46
N VAL A 20 -1.53 12.09 1.54
CA VAL A 20 -1.91 11.17 0.45
C VAL A 20 -2.21 9.78 0.98
N GLY A 21 -1.32 9.23 1.81
CA GLY A 21 -1.51 7.88 2.35
C GLY A 21 -2.75 7.77 3.22
N ALA A 22 -2.96 8.73 4.11
CA ALA A 22 -4.17 8.76 4.94
C ALA A 22 -5.43 8.90 4.07
N GLY A 23 -5.33 9.68 2.99
CA GLY A 23 -6.43 9.81 2.04
C GLY A 23 -6.77 8.49 1.35
N VAL A 24 -5.76 7.70 1.00
CA VAL A 24 -5.99 6.38 0.40
C VAL A 24 -6.72 5.47 1.40
N VAL A 25 -6.29 5.48 2.67
CA VAL A 25 -6.95 4.68 3.70
C VAL A 25 -8.43 5.08 3.83
N LYS A 26 -8.68 6.38 3.91
CA LYS A 26 -10.07 6.88 4.01
C LYS A 26 -10.90 6.45 2.81
N MET A 27 -10.35 6.54 1.62
CA MET A 27 -11.06 6.18 0.40
C MET A 27 -11.42 4.69 0.42
N VAL A 28 -10.49 3.83 0.79
CA VAL A 28 -10.75 2.39 0.85
C VAL A 28 -11.81 2.08 1.90
N GLN A 29 -11.73 2.70 3.07
CA GLN A 29 -12.71 2.47 4.13
C GLN A 29 -14.10 2.95 3.75
N LYS A 30 -14.18 4.11 3.11
CA LYS A 30 -15.47 4.74 2.79
C LYS A 30 -16.13 4.14 1.55
N HIS A 31 -15.33 3.74 0.57
CA HIS A 31 -15.83 3.33 -0.75
C HIS A 31 -15.48 1.88 -1.08
N SER A 32 -15.36 1.02 -0.08
CA SER A 32 -14.98 -0.38 -0.29
C SER A 32 -15.91 -1.09 -1.27
N ASP A 33 -17.21 -0.82 -1.22
CA ASP A 33 -18.18 -1.47 -2.11
C ASP A 33 -17.96 -1.09 -3.56
N VAL A 34 -17.73 0.21 -3.82
CA VAL A 34 -17.48 0.70 -5.18
C VAL A 34 -16.18 0.13 -5.72
N LEU A 35 -15.13 0.14 -4.88
CA LEU A 35 -13.83 -0.37 -5.29
C LEU A 35 -13.89 -1.87 -5.56
N ALA A 36 -14.58 -2.62 -4.73
CA ALA A 36 -14.75 -4.05 -4.93
C ALA A 36 -15.49 -4.34 -6.24
N ALA A 37 -16.53 -3.57 -6.53
CA ALA A 37 -17.29 -3.73 -7.77
C ALA A 37 -16.42 -3.48 -9.00
N ARG A 38 -15.60 -2.45 -8.96
CA ARG A 38 -14.72 -2.11 -10.09
C ARG A 38 -13.58 -3.10 -10.26
N ALA A 39 -13.02 -3.60 -9.17
CA ALA A 39 -11.91 -4.54 -9.20
C ALA A 39 -12.35 -5.97 -9.46
N GLY A 40 -13.64 -6.27 -9.25
CA GLY A 40 -14.16 -7.62 -9.36
C GLY A 40 -13.84 -8.50 -8.16
N ARG A 41 -13.33 -7.91 -7.07
CA ARG A 41 -12.97 -8.62 -5.84
C ARG A 41 -12.86 -7.61 -4.70
N PRO A 42 -13.03 -8.06 -3.46
CA PRO A 42 -12.87 -7.16 -2.31
C PRO A 42 -11.46 -6.57 -2.27
N ILE A 43 -11.36 -5.33 -1.82
CA ILE A 43 -10.09 -4.66 -1.62
C ILE A 43 -9.94 -4.38 -0.13
N VAL A 44 -8.85 -4.85 0.45
CA VAL A 44 -8.59 -4.70 1.88
C VAL A 44 -7.19 -4.15 2.10
N ILE A 45 -7.02 -3.38 3.18
CA ILE A 45 -5.70 -2.94 3.60
C ILE A 45 -5.23 -3.92 4.68
N THR A 46 -4.08 -4.54 4.45
CA THR A 46 -3.52 -5.52 5.37
C THR A 46 -2.53 -4.90 6.34
N ALA A 47 -1.68 -4.02 5.84
CA ALA A 47 -0.57 -3.47 6.62
C ALA A 47 -0.25 -2.05 6.19
N ILE A 48 0.35 -1.30 7.09
CA ILE A 48 0.72 0.08 6.87
C ILE A 48 2.10 0.35 7.48
N SER A 49 2.77 1.36 6.96
CA SER A 49 4.05 1.81 7.49
C SER A 49 4.10 3.34 7.47
N ALA A 50 4.58 3.93 8.55
CA ALA A 50 4.77 5.36 8.65
C ALA A 50 5.82 5.66 9.73
N ARG A 51 6.32 6.88 9.74
CA ARG A 51 7.37 7.29 10.68
C ARG A 51 6.90 7.32 12.13
N SER A 52 5.66 7.72 12.36
CA SER A 52 5.15 7.87 13.73
C SER A 52 3.81 7.16 13.89
N ARG A 53 3.78 6.21 14.81
CA ARG A 53 2.56 5.47 15.14
C ARG A 53 1.58 6.32 15.93
N SER A 54 2.10 7.27 16.71
CA SER A 54 1.28 8.06 17.62
C SER A 54 0.64 9.29 16.99
N LYS A 55 1.05 9.63 15.77
CA LYS A 55 0.51 10.78 15.07
C LYS A 55 -0.96 10.55 14.70
N LYS A 56 -1.79 11.52 15.03
CA LYS A 56 -3.20 11.46 14.65
C LYS A 56 -3.34 11.79 13.18
N ARG A 57 -4.07 10.96 12.45
CA ARG A 57 -4.23 11.11 11.00
C ARG A 57 -5.68 11.22 10.57
N GLY A 58 -6.60 11.28 11.53
CA GLY A 58 -8.02 11.42 11.23
C GLY A 58 -8.65 10.18 10.62
N VAL A 59 -8.03 9.02 10.81
CA VAL A 59 -8.50 7.75 10.25
C VAL A 59 -8.15 6.64 11.22
N ASP A 60 -9.03 5.64 11.31
CA ASP A 60 -8.81 4.50 12.19
C ASP A 60 -7.85 3.51 11.53
N LEU A 61 -6.72 3.28 12.17
CA LEU A 61 -5.68 2.39 11.67
C LEU A 61 -5.54 1.11 12.51
N SER A 62 -6.39 0.92 13.49
CA SER A 62 -6.25 -0.17 14.47
C SER A 62 -6.43 -1.56 13.88
N GLY A 63 -7.10 -1.68 12.75
CA GLY A 63 -7.34 -2.97 12.11
C GLY A 63 -6.21 -3.46 11.21
N TYR A 64 -5.12 -2.71 11.11
CA TYR A 64 -4.03 -3.03 10.18
C TYR A 64 -2.75 -3.40 10.93
N ALA A 65 -1.95 -4.29 10.35
CA ALA A 65 -0.63 -4.57 10.86
C ALA A 65 0.26 -3.35 10.65
N TRP A 66 1.15 -3.08 11.57
CA TRP A 66 2.07 -1.96 11.47
C TRP A 66 3.49 -2.46 11.27
N GLU A 67 4.15 -1.95 10.24
CA GLU A 67 5.59 -2.20 10.01
C GLU A 67 6.32 -0.88 10.14
N ASP A 68 7.35 -0.84 10.96
CA ASP A 68 8.16 0.37 11.10
C ASP A 68 9.06 0.57 9.89
N ASP A 69 9.47 -0.53 9.25
CA ASP A 69 10.34 -0.52 8.09
C ASP A 69 9.53 -0.76 6.82
N PRO A 70 9.50 0.21 5.88
CA PRO A 70 8.74 0.01 4.63
C PRO A 70 9.29 -1.12 3.76
N VAL A 71 10.55 -1.50 3.91
CA VAL A 71 11.08 -2.67 3.20
C VAL A 71 10.46 -3.96 3.76
N ALA A 72 10.33 -4.05 5.09
CA ALA A 72 9.65 -5.18 5.70
C ALA A 72 8.19 -5.25 5.27
N LEU A 73 7.55 -4.09 5.14
CA LEU A 73 6.18 -4.02 4.62
C LEU A 73 6.09 -4.63 3.23
N ALA A 74 7.02 -4.29 2.36
CA ALA A 74 7.04 -4.76 0.97
C ALA A 74 7.31 -6.27 0.86
N ARG A 75 7.89 -6.88 1.88
CA ARG A 75 8.19 -8.31 1.89
C ARG A 75 7.10 -9.17 2.49
N ARG A 76 6.05 -8.57 3.04
CA ARG A 76 5.01 -9.34 3.74
C ARG A 76 4.29 -10.30 2.79
N PRO A 77 4.11 -11.56 3.21
CA PRO A 77 3.42 -12.55 2.36
C PRO A 77 1.92 -12.30 2.24
N ASP A 78 1.35 -11.46 3.13
CA ASP A 78 -0.08 -11.15 3.12
C ASP A 78 -0.39 -9.86 2.36
N VAL A 79 0.46 -9.47 1.43
CA VAL A 79 0.32 -8.25 0.63
C VAL A 79 0.44 -8.58 -0.84
N ASP A 80 -0.49 -8.09 -1.65
CA ASP A 80 -0.48 -8.26 -3.11
C ASP A 80 -0.01 -7.01 -3.82
N VAL A 81 -0.35 -5.83 -3.28
CA VAL A 81 -0.05 -4.54 -3.89
C VAL A 81 0.56 -3.62 -2.84
N VAL A 82 1.66 -2.99 -3.19
CA VAL A 82 2.29 -1.98 -2.33
C VAL A 82 1.99 -0.61 -2.92
N ILE A 83 1.41 0.26 -2.11
CA ILE A 83 1.13 1.65 -2.48
C ILE A 83 2.16 2.51 -1.75
N GLU A 84 3.08 3.08 -2.50
CA GLU A 84 4.17 3.88 -1.94
C GLU A 84 3.86 5.35 -2.12
N VAL A 85 3.72 6.07 -1.01
CA VAL A 85 3.38 7.50 -0.98
C VAL A 85 4.24 8.26 0.01
N MET A 86 5.49 7.80 0.19
CA MET A 86 6.41 8.41 1.16
C MET A 86 7.11 9.67 0.65
N GLY A 87 7.29 9.76 -0.67
CA GLY A 87 8.04 10.87 -1.26
C GLY A 87 9.54 10.61 -1.29
N GLY A 88 10.26 11.43 -2.08
CA GLY A 88 11.70 11.28 -2.28
C GLY A 88 12.02 10.27 -3.39
N GLU A 89 13.19 10.39 -4.00
CA GLU A 89 13.58 9.49 -5.09
C GLU A 89 14.53 8.37 -4.64
N ASP A 90 15.15 8.53 -3.49
CA ASP A 90 16.11 7.57 -2.95
C ASP A 90 15.73 7.20 -1.53
N GLY A 91 16.49 6.23 -0.95
CA GLY A 91 16.30 5.83 0.42
C GLY A 91 15.10 4.91 0.59
N PRO A 92 14.29 5.12 1.64
CA PRO A 92 13.21 4.18 1.98
C PRO A 92 12.20 3.95 0.88
N ALA A 93 11.82 5.00 0.14
CA ALA A 93 10.85 4.88 -0.94
C ALA A 93 11.35 3.98 -2.05
N LYS A 94 12.59 4.21 -2.49
CA LYS A 94 13.20 3.39 -3.54
C LYS A 94 13.36 1.95 -3.09
N ALA A 95 13.88 1.74 -1.87
CA ALA A 95 14.08 0.39 -1.34
C ALA A 95 12.77 -0.37 -1.22
N CYS A 96 11.70 0.30 -0.80
CA CYS A 96 10.39 -0.29 -0.68
C CYS A 96 9.88 -0.78 -2.05
N VAL A 97 9.95 0.09 -3.06
CA VAL A 97 9.47 -0.24 -4.42
C VAL A 97 10.29 -1.39 -5.00
N GLU A 98 11.60 -1.32 -4.92
CA GLU A 98 12.47 -2.37 -5.46
C GLU A 98 12.20 -3.71 -4.78
N THR A 99 12.02 -3.70 -3.47
CA THR A 99 11.73 -4.92 -2.72
C THR A 99 10.39 -5.51 -3.14
N ALA A 100 9.37 -4.68 -3.27
CA ALA A 100 8.05 -5.15 -3.69
C ALA A 100 8.11 -5.81 -5.06
N LEU A 101 8.79 -5.19 -6.01
CA LEU A 101 8.95 -5.77 -7.35
C LEU A 101 9.72 -7.09 -7.30
N LYS A 102 10.77 -7.14 -6.51
CA LYS A 102 11.57 -8.36 -6.36
C LYS A 102 10.74 -9.52 -5.80
N PHE A 103 9.78 -9.22 -4.94
CA PHE A 103 8.91 -10.24 -4.35
C PHE A 103 7.64 -10.49 -5.16
N GLY A 104 7.61 -9.98 -6.39
CA GLY A 104 6.51 -10.25 -7.31
C GLY A 104 5.23 -9.50 -7.03
N LYS A 105 5.30 -8.42 -6.26
CA LYS A 105 4.11 -7.64 -5.93
C LYS A 105 3.90 -6.52 -6.93
N HIS A 106 2.65 -6.11 -7.08
CA HIS A 106 2.33 -4.91 -7.85
C HIS A 106 2.68 -3.68 -7.04
N VAL A 107 3.08 -2.61 -7.71
CA VAL A 107 3.47 -1.37 -7.04
C VAL A 107 2.75 -0.19 -7.69
N VAL A 108 2.20 0.65 -6.83
CA VAL A 108 1.66 1.95 -7.21
C VAL A 108 2.45 2.99 -6.43
N THR A 109 3.05 3.95 -7.12
CA THR A 109 3.79 5.02 -6.45
C THR A 109 3.28 6.38 -6.91
N ALA A 110 3.16 7.31 -5.96
CA ALA A 110 2.84 8.69 -6.24
C ALA A 110 4.10 9.55 -6.38
N ASN A 111 5.26 8.94 -6.27
CA ASN A 111 6.54 9.65 -6.30
C ASN A 111 6.96 9.90 -7.75
N LYS A 112 6.77 11.13 -8.21
CA LYS A 112 7.10 11.51 -9.59
C LYS A 112 8.59 11.38 -9.91
N ALA A 113 9.45 11.71 -8.95
CA ALA A 113 10.89 11.60 -9.15
C ALA A 113 11.29 10.13 -9.34
N LEU A 114 10.73 9.25 -8.55
CA LEU A 114 10.99 7.81 -8.66
C LEU A 114 10.47 7.26 -9.99
N LEU A 115 9.28 7.68 -10.41
CA LEU A 115 8.71 7.27 -11.69
C LEU A 115 9.55 7.76 -12.85
N ALA A 116 10.01 8.99 -12.81
CA ALA A 116 10.85 9.56 -13.87
C ALA A 116 12.19 8.82 -13.98
N LYS A 117 12.73 8.37 -12.87
CA LYS A 117 14.03 7.71 -12.83
C LYS A 117 13.96 6.22 -13.18
N HIS A 118 12.87 5.56 -12.83
CA HIS A 118 12.75 4.11 -12.92
C HIS A 118 11.56 3.60 -13.72
N GLY A 119 10.60 4.46 -14.00
CA GLY A 119 9.33 4.04 -14.55
C GLY A 119 9.25 4.05 -16.07
N ASN A 120 10.20 4.59 -16.71
CA ASN A 120 10.23 4.62 -18.16
C ASN A 120 11.57 4.56 -18.69
#